data_794d30efba927dc504e37bbcc1487ddd
#
_entry.id   794d30efba927dc504e37bbcc1487ddd
#
_cell.length_a   1.000
_cell.length_b   1.000
_cell.length_c   1.000
_cell.angle_alpha   90.00
_cell.angle_beta   90.00
_cell.angle_gamma   90.00
#
_symmetry.space_group_name_H-M   'P 1'
#
loop_
_entity.id
_entity.type
_entity.pdbx_description
1 polymer ?
#
loop_
_entity_poly.entity_id
_entity_poly.type
_entity_poly.pdbx_seq_one_letter_code
_entity_poly.pdbx_strand_id
1 'polypeptide(L)'
;MYAEDIRAPFNLGSIFRTAEAFGAEKVLLSEGCVSPEQPRAQRSAMGCTQFLPWNYCSLAALPANLPVFALETGGIPITSFPFPKQGIVLLGSEELGLSAEALKSVSAGIVSIPMKGIKASLNVAVAFGILMQYWVAALS
;
A
#
# COMPACT_ATOMS: atom_id res chain seq x y z
N MET A 1 4.67 4.36 -1.74
CA MET A 1 3.31 3.80 -1.66
C MET A 1 2.37 4.83 -1.03
N TYR A 2 1.08 4.70 -1.27
CA TYR A 2 0.04 5.56 -0.70
C TYR A 2 -0.98 4.69 0.02
N ALA A 3 -1.26 5.01 1.27
CA ALA A 3 -2.25 4.30 2.08
C ALA A 3 -3.47 5.19 2.32
N GLU A 4 -4.66 4.67 2.04
CA GLU A 4 -5.90 5.38 2.23
C GLU A 4 -6.66 4.83 3.42
N ASP A 5 -6.88 5.67 4.42
CA ASP A 5 -7.72 5.39 5.59
C ASP A 5 -7.34 4.13 6.37
N ILE A 6 -6.06 3.89 6.53
CA ILE A 6 -5.57 2.83 7.41
C ILE A 6 -5.69 3.31 8.85
N ARG A 7 -6.67 2.79 9.57
CA ARG A 7 -7.03 3.26 10.90
C ARG A 7 -6.47 2.42 12.03
N ALA A 8 -6.12 1.17 11.76
CA ALA A 8 -5.55 0.28 12.76
C ALA A 8 -4.07 0.56 12.92
N PRO A 9 -3.62 1.01 14.10
CA PRO A 9 -2.20 1.36 14.31
C PRO A 9 -1.26 0.20 14.05
N PHE A 10 -1.63 -1.01 14.45
CA PHE A 10 -0.82 -2.20 14.21
C PHE A 10 -0.59 -2.42 12.72
N ASN A 11 -1.64 -2.30 11.91
CA ASN A 11 -1.53 -2.48 10.45
C ASN A 11 -0.65 -1.40 9.84
N LEU A 12 -0.80 -0.15 10.25
CA LEU A 12 0.02 0.93 9.71
C LEU A 12 1.49 0.71 10.01
N GLY A 13 1.83 0.36 11.25
CA GLY A 13 3.22 0.07 11.61
C GLY A 13 3.80 -1.10 10.84
N SER A 14 3.02 -2.17 10.65
CA SER A 14 3.43 -3.34 9.86
C SER A 14 3.66 -2.96 8.39
N ILE A 15 2.85 -2.06 7.84
CA ILE A 15 3.04 -1.54 6.48
C ILE A 15 4.37 -0.78 6.38
N PHE A 16 4.70 0.06 7.36
CA PHE A 16 5.98 0.76 7.38
C PHE A 16 7.16 -0.22 7.42
N ARG A 17 7.07 -1.22 8.27
CA ARG A 17 8.13 -2.22 8.39
C ARG A 17 8.35 -2.97 7.09
N THR A 18 7.28 -3.37 6.43
CA THR A 18 7.34 -4.04 5.13
C THR A 18 7.87 -3.11 4.04
N ALA A 19 7.38 -1.88 3.98
CA ALA A 19 7.82 -0.91 2.99
C ALA A 19 9.33 -0.65 3.09
N GLU A 20 9.82 -0.48 4.31
CA GLU A 20 11.26 -0.30 4.54
C GLU A 20 12.06 -1.53 4.10
N ALA A 21 11.61 -2.72 4.49
CA ALA A 21 12.31 -3.96 4.17
C ALA A 21 12.47 -4.19 2.66
N PHE A 22 11.51 -3.73 1.87
CA PHE A 22 11.54 -3.89 0.41
C PHE A 22 12.05 -2.66 -0.32
N GLY A 23 12.58 -1.67 0.38
CA GLY A 23 13.23 -0.52 -0.23
C GLY A 23 12.31 0.54 -0.80
N ALA A 24 11.09 0.68 -0.28
CA ALA A 24 10.23 1.79 -0.64
C ALA A 24 10.89 3.11 -0.26
N GLU A 25 10.75 4.12 -1.10
CA GLU A 25 11.38 5.41 -0.84
C GLU A 25 10.59 6.27 0.14
N LYS A 26 9.25 6.11 0.15
CA LYS A 26 8.39 6.98 0.92
C LYS A 26 7.01 6.37 1.13
N VAL A 27 6.40 6.71 2.26
CA VAL A 27 5.01 6.37 2.56
C VAL A 27 4.19 7.67 2.55
N LEU A 28 3.16 7.69 1.72
CA LEU A 28 2.19 8.78 1.65
C LEU A 28 0.89 8.30 2.30
N LEU A 29 0.27 9.15 3.09
CA LEU A 29 -0.91 8.80 3.86
C LEU A 29 -2.07 9.75 3.57
N SER A 30 -3.27 9.22 3.41
CA SER A 30 -4.46 10.07 3.45
C SER A 30 -4.67 10.61 4.86
N GLU A 31 -5.38 11.73 4.98
CA GLU A 31 -5.67 12.33 6.30
C GLU A 31 -6.46 11.38 7.22
N GLY A 32 -7.20 10.43 6.66
CA GLY A 32 -7.94 9.44 7.43
C GLY A 32 -7.10 8.34 8.06
N CYS A 33 -5.81 8.26 7.75
CA CYS A 33 -4.92 7.30 8.37
C CYS A 33 -4.60 7.68 9.82
N VAL A 34 -4.44 6.67 10.68
CA VAL A 34 -3.90 6.88 12.01
C VAL A 34 -2.47 7.44 11.90
N SER A 35 -2.05 8.23 12.89
CA SER A 35 -0.69 8.79 12.87
C SER A 35 0.37 7.69 13.04
N PRO A 36 1.44 7.71 12.22
CA PRO A 36 2.59 6.83 12.45
C PRO A 36 3.27 7.05 13.80
N GLU A 37 3.04 8.18 14.44
CA GLU A 37 3.60 8.50 15.76
C GLU A 37 2.80 7.88 16.91
N GLN A 38 1.64 7.31 16.62
CA GLN A 38 0.83 6.64 17.62
C GLN A 38 1.61 5.45 18.18
N PRO A 39 1.65 5.25 19.53
CA PRO A 39 2.53 4.26 20.16
C PRO A 39 2.40 2.83 19.63
N ARG A 40 1.18 2.39 19.33
CA ARG A 40 0.97 1.04 18.78
C ARG A 40 1.52 0.91 17.36
N ALA A 41 1.42 1.97 16.55
CA ALA A 41 2.01 2.00 15.23
C ALA A 41 3.54 1.95 15.31
N GLN A 42 4.12 2.73 16.22
CA GLN A 42 5.56 2.71 16.42
C GLN A 42 6.07 1.33 16.87
N ARG A 43 5.33 0.65 17.75
CA ARG A 43 5.73 -0.69 18.20
C ARG A 43 5.72 -1.70 17.05
N SER A 44 4.67 -1.73 16.25
CA SER A 44 4.61 -2.68 15.12
C SER A 44 5.57 -2.31 14.00
N ALA A 45 5.90 -1.04 13.85
CA ALA A 45 6.87 -0.57 12.86
C ALA A 45 8.31 -0.89 13.24
N MET A 46 8.60 -1.18 14.52
CA MET A 46 9.94 -1.50 14.98
C MET A 46 10.99 -0.44 14.60
N GLY A 47 10.63 0.83 14.72
CA GLY A 47 11.53 1.95 14.42
C GLY A 47 11.51 2.42 12.97
N CYS A 48 10.85 1.71 12.05
CA CYS A 48 10.88 2.06 10.63
C CYS A 48 10.22 3.41 10.33
N THR A 49 9.33 3.91 11.17
CA THR A 49 8.76 5.24 11.02
C THR A 49 9.79 6.36 11.13
N GLN A 50 10.97 6.07 11.69
CA GLN A 50 12.08 7.02 11.81
C GLN A 50 13.06 6.92 10.64
N PHE A 51 13.04 5.80 9.92
CA PHE A 51 13.95 5.58 8.79
C PHE A 51 13.33 5.85 7.45
N LEU A 52 12.03 5.63 7.33
CA LEU A 52 11.31 5.76 6.08
C LEU A 52 10.53 7.07 6.08
N PRO A 53 10.84 8.01 5.17
CA PRO A 53 10.11 9.27 5.11
C PRO A 53 8.63 9.07 4.85
N TRP A 54 7.81 9.88 5.49
CA TRP A 54 6.37 9.84 5.29
C TRP A 54 5.76 11.22 5.45
N ASN A 55 4.61 11.44 4.82
CA ASN A 55 3.79 12.63 5.07
C ASN A 55 2.34 12.35 4.69
N TYR A 56 1.45 13.13 5.24
CA TYR A 56 0.08 13.18 4.78
C TYR A 56 0.02 13.92 3.45
N CYS A 57 -0.79 13.42 2.51
CA CYS A 57 -1.05 14.12 1.27
C CYS A 57 -2.40 13.71 0.69
N SER A 58 -2.95 14.57 -0.17
CA SER A 58 -4.16 14.25 -0.93
C SER A 58 -3.81 13.44 -2.19
N LEU A 59 -4.80 12.79 -2.77
CA LEU A 59 -4.63 12.09 -4.04
C LEU A 59 -4.18 13.05 -5.15
N ALA A 60 -4.69 14.28 -5.13
CA ALA A 60 -4.31 15.29 -6.13
C ALA A 60 -2.83 15.71 -6.02
N ALA A 61 -2.21 15.51 -4.87
CA ALA A 61 -0.82 15.86 -4.63
C ALA A 61 0.17 14.73 -4.95
N LEU A 62 -0.31 13.58 -5.42
CA LEU A 62 0.57 12.50 -5.84
C LEU A 62 1.44 12.96 -7.01
N PRO A 63 2.73 12.53 -7.06
CA PRO A 63 3.60 12.87 -8.18
C PRO A 63 2.98 12.46 -9.52
N ALA A 64 2.79 13.44 -10.41
CA ALA A 64 2.12 13.23 -11.69
C ALA A 64 2.94 12.44 -12.70
N ASN A 65 4.25 12.35 -12.48
CA ASN A 65 5.18 11.69 -13.40
C ASN A 65 5.40 10.21 -13.10
N LEU A 66 4.74 9.66 -12.09
CA LEU A 66 4.90 8.26 -11.73
C LEU A 66 3.64 7.45 -12.06
N PRO A 67 3.81 6.21 -12.56
CA PRO A 67 2.67 5.32 -12.71
C PRO A 67 2.02 5.04 -11.35
N VAL A 68 0.71 4.97 -11.34
CA VAL A 68 -0.08 4.67 -10.14
C VAL A 68 -0.88 3.39 -10.40
N PHE A 69 -0.69 2.40 -9.56
CA PHE A 69 -1.48 1.18 -9.62
C PHE A 69 -2.07 0.87 -8.24
N ALA A 70 -3.05 0.00 -8.21
CA ALA A 70 -3.79 -0.26 -6.99
C ALA A 70 -3.80 -1.76 -6.67
N LEU A 71 -3.74 -2.08 -5.38
CA LEU A 71 -3.99 -3.44 -4.89
C LEU A 71 -5.46 -3.52 -4.49
N GLU A 72 -6.25 -4.25 -5.27
CA GLU A 72 -7.68 -4.37 -5.06
C GLU A 72 -8.21 -5.67 -5.65
N THR A 73 -9.38 -6.10 -5.26
CA THR A 73 -10.01 -7.30 -5.83
C THR A 73 -10.46 -7.04 -7.26
N GLY A 74 -10.53 -8.09 -8.07
CA GLY A 74 -11.06 -8.00 -9.43
C GLY A 74 -10.09 -7.45 -10.47
N GLY A 75 -8.82 -7.29 -10.11
CA GLY A 75 -7.79 -6.82 -11.03
C GLY A 75 -7.04 -7.95 -11.74
N ILE A 76 -5.91 -7.60 -12.34
CA ILE A 76 -5.03 -8.57 -12.98
C ILE A 76 -4.38 -9.42 -11.90
N PRO A 77 -4.36 -10.75 -12.04
CA PRO A 77 -3.68 -11.61 -11.05
C PRO A 77 -2.23 -11.19 -10.85
N ILE A 78 -1.79 -11.16 -9.60
CA ILE A 78 -0.47 -10.70 -9.22
C ILE A 78 0.67 -11.46 -9.95
N THR A 79 0.41 -12.70 -10.30
CA THR A 79 1.39 -13.54 -11.04
C THR A 79 1.62 -13.10 -12.47
N SER A 80 0.70 -12.32 -13.04
CA SER A 80 0.80 -11.83 -14.42
C SER A 80 0.74 -10.31 -14.54
N PHE A 81 0.69 -9.59 -13.41
CA PHE A 81 0.61 -8.15 -13.45
C PHE A 81 1.93 -7.54 -13.94
N PRO A 82 1.89 -6.60 -14.91
CA PRO A 82 3.10 -5.96 -15.41
C PRO A 82 3.54 -4.83 -14.47
N PHE A 83 4.32 -5.17 -13.45
CA PHE A 83 4.79 -4.20 -12.47
C PHE A 83 5.66 -3.12 -13.12
N PRO A 84 5.41 -1.83 -12.84
CA PRO A 84 6.28 -0.76 -13.31
C PRO A 84 7.63 -0.78 -12.58
N LYS A 85 8.67 -0.26 -13.24
CA LYS A 85 9.99 -0.14 -12.61
C LYS A 85 9.99 0.84 -11.45
N GLN A 86 9.20 1.90 -11.58
CA GLN A 86 8.96 2.89 -10.54
C GLN A 86 7.48 3.20 -10.54
N GLY A 87 6.94 3.52 -9.39
CA GLY A 87 5.53 3.83 -9.31
C GLY A 87 5.03 3.99 -7.90
N ILE A 88 3.75 4.23 -7.80
CA ILE A 88 3.05 4.37 -6.53
C ILE A 88 1.96 3.31 -6.48
N VAL A 89 1.98 2.47 -5.45
CA VAL A 89 0.89 1.54 -5.20
C VAL A 89 -0.08 2.16 -4.19
N LEU A 90 -1.37 2.03 -4.46
CA LEU A 90 -2.44 2.46 -3.57
C LEU A 90 -2.95 1.27 -2.76
N LEU A 91 -3.03 1.46 -1.44
CA LEU A 91 -3.64 0.50 -0.51
C LEU A 91 -4.88 1.12 0.10
N GLY A 92 -5.97 0.38 0.11
CA GLY A 92 -7.23 0.82 0.73
C GLY A 92 -7.41 0.33 2.16
N SER A 93 -8.42 0.87 2.82
CA SER A 93 -8.78 0.47 4.17
C SER A 93 -9.26 -0.98 4.21
N GLU A 94 -9.14 -1.60 5.39
CA GLU A 94 -9.56 -2.97 5.62
C GLU A 94 -11.06 -3.17 5.41
N GLU A 95 -11.85 -2.13 5.70
CA GLU A 95 -13.32 -2.23 5.68
C GLU A 95 -13.91 -1.89 4.32
N LEU A 96 -13.40 -0.84 3.67
CA LEU A 96 -14.04 -0.27 2.48
C LEU A 96 -13.23 -0.44 1.20
N GLY A 97 -11.96 -0.87 1.29
CA GLY A 97 -11.07 -0.84 0.14
C GLY A 97 -10.75 0.59 -0.28
N LEU A 98 -10.35 0.76 -1.53
CA LEU A 98 -10.03 2.07 -2.09
C LEU A 98 -11.28 2.85 -2.47
N SER A 99 -11.26 4.16 -2.25
CA SER A 99 -12.34 5.05 -2.65
C SER A 99 -12.44 5.14 -4.19
N ALA A 100 -13.58 5.60 -4.66
CA ALA A 100 -13.77 5.86 -6.09
C ALA A 100 -12.77 6.88 -6.62
N GLU A 101 -12.42 7.90 -5.81
CA GLU A 101 -11.42 8.90 -6.18
C GLU A 101 -10.04 8.29 -6.33
N ALA A 102 -9.65 7.40 -5.40
CA ALA A 102 -8.38 6.70 -5.48
C ALA A 102 -8.30 5.84 -6.74
N LEU A 103 -9.36 5.10 -7.04
CA LEU A 103 -9.40 4.26 -8.23
C LEU A 103 -9.33 5.08 -9.53
N LYS A 104 -9.86 6.30 -9.54
CA LYS A 104 -9.75 7.21 -10.70
C LYS A 104 -8.32 7.70 -10.91
N SER A 105 -7.48 7.71 -9.88
CA SER A 105 -6.08 8.14 -10.01
C SER A 105 -5.17 7.05 -10.58
N VAL A 106 -5.67 5.83 -10.73
CA VAL A 106 -4.90 4.71 -11.25
C VAL A 106 -4.61 4.91 -12.73
N SER A 107 -3.34 4.78 -13.11
CA SER A 107 -2.88 4.89 -14.50
C SER A 107 -2.25 3.60 -15.02
N ALA A 108 -1.77 2.74 -14.13
CA ALA A 108 -1.01 1.54 -14.49
C ALA A 108 -1.74 0.23 -14.15
N GLY A 109 -3.02 0.30 -13.81
CA GLY A 109 -3.84 -0.89 -13.63
C GLY A 109 -4.07 -1.28 -12.17
N ILE A 110 -4.86 -2.32 -12.01
CA ILE A 110 -5.23 -2.89 -10.71
C ILE A 110 -4.68 -4.29 -10.63
N VAL A 111 -3.91 -4.57 -9.58
CA VAL A 111 -3.36 -5.89 -9.30
C VAL A 111 -4.19 -6.56 -8.21
N SER A 112 -4.41 -7.85 -8.35
CA SER A 112 -5.27 -8.62 -7.45
C SER A 112 -4.52 -9.88 -6.99
N ILE A 113 -4.68 -10.21 -5.72
CA ILE A 113 -4.19 -11.47 -5.16
C ILE A 113 -5.32 -12.50 -5.28
N PRO A 114 -5.16 -13.55 -6.10
CA PRO A 114 -6.19 -14.58 -6.20
C PRO A 114 -6.42 -15.27 -4.86
N MET A 115 -7.67 -15.41 -4.47
CA MET A 115 -8.05 -16.02 -3.19
C MET A 115 -8.99 -17.17 -3.43
N LYS A 116 -8.76 -18.27 -2.70
CA LYS A 116 -9.53 -19.51 -2.85
C LYS A 116 -10.45 -19.77 -1.67
N GLY A 117 -10.35 -18.97 -0.61
CA GLY A 117 -11.14 -19.14 0.59
C GLY A 117 -12.49 -18.44 0.51
N ILE A 118 -13.30 -18.67 1.52
CA ILE A 118 -14.66 -18.10 1.62
C ILE A 118 -14.61 -16.60 1.94
N LYS A 119 -13.68 -16.18 2.80
CA LYS A 119 -13.55 -14.76 3.19
C LYS A 119 -13.20 -13.86 2.02
N ALA A 120 -12.40 -14.33 1.08
CA ALA A 120 -11.96 -13.58 -0.09
C ALA A 120 -11.30 -12.23 0.25
N SER A 121 -10.65 -12.15 1.42
CA SER A 121 -9.93 -10.98 1.87
C SER A 121 -8.74 -11.38 2.73
N LEU A 122 -7.72 -10.51 2.75
CA LEU A 122 -6.53 -10.64 3.59
C LEU A 122 -6.38 -9.39 4.45
N ASN A 123 -5.71 -9.54 5.58
CA ASN A 123 -5.23 -8.39 6.33
C ASN A 123 -4.42 -7.50 5.39
N VAL A 124 -4.64 -6.19 5.44
CA VAL A 124 -4.04 -5.25 4.50
C VAL A 124 -2.51 -5.27 4.54
N ALA A 125 -1.91 -5.40 5.72
CA ALA A 125 -0.45 -5.46 5.85
C ALA A 125 0.10 -6.75 5.26
N VAL A 126 -0.61 -7.87 5.40
CA VAL A 126 -0.24 -9.14 4.79
C VAL A 126 -0.32 -9.03 3.27
N ALA A 127 -1.42 -8.50 2.76
CA ALA A 127 -1.60 -8.30 1.32
C ALA A 127 -0.50 -7.42 0.73
N PHE A 128 -0.14 -6.34 1.44
CA PHE A 128 0.94 -5.46 1.02
C PHE A 128 2.30 -6.18 0.97
N GLY A 129 2.57 -7.02 1.95
CA GLY A 129 3.82 -7.81 1.96
C GLY A 129 3.91 -8.76 0.77
N ILE A 130 2.81 -9.43 0.43
CA ILE A 130 2.75 -10.30 -0.74
C ILE A 130 3.01 -9.48 -2.01
N LEU A 131 2.36 -8.33 -2.15
CA LEU A 131 2.54 -7.45 -3.29
C LEU A 131 3.99 -7.01 -3.43
N MET A 132 4.61 -6.57 -2.36
CA MET A 132 5.99 -6.07 -2.41
C MET A 132 6.97 -7.17 -2.80
N GLN A 133 6.76 -8.40 -2.34
CA GLN A 133 7.59 -9.52 -2.75
C GLN A 133 7.51 -9.76 -4.27
N TYR A 134 6.30 -9.74 -4.83
CA TYR A 134 6.12 -9.90 -6.27
C TYR A 134 6.69 -8.74 -7.06
N TRP A 135 6.48 -7.51 -6.56
CA TRP A 135 6.99 -6.32 -7.24
C TRP A 135 8.52 -6.32 -7.32
N VAL A 136 9.18 -6.52 -6.20
CA VAL A 136 10.66 -6.54 -6.15
C VAL A 136 11.21 -7.70 -6.98
N ALA A 137 10.60 -8.88 -6.90
CA ALA A 137 11.02 -10.03 -7.70
C ALA A 137 10.90 -9.76 -9.21
N ALA A 138 9.86 -9.06 -9.63
CA ALA A 138 9.66 -8.72 -11.04
C ALA A 138 10.71 -7.74 -11.58
N LEU A 139 11.36 -6.98 -10.70
CA LEU A 139 12.38 -5.99 -11.09
C LEU A 139 13.81 -6.54 -11.04
N SER A 140 13.95 -7.76 -10.58
CA SER A 140 15.27 -8.40 -10.44
C SER A 140 15.77 -9.02 -11.74
#